data_a82d2f6faf30f911118f76bd08e6d44b
#
_entry.id   a82d2f6faf30f911118f76bd08e6d44b
#
_cell.length_a   1.000
_cell.length_b   1.000
_cell.length_c   1.000
_cell.angle_alpha   90.00
_cell.angle_beta   90.00
_cell.angle_gamma   90.00
#
_symmetry.space_group_name_H-M   'P 1'
#
loop_
_entity.id
_entity.type
_entity.pdbx_description
1 polymer ?
#
loop_
_entity_poly.entity_id
_entity_poly.type
_entity_poly.pdbx_seq_one_letter_code
_entity_poly.pdbx_strand_id
1 'polypeptide(L)'
;MTTLASLTRYLSDNGHQVAYALRDIDTAKHFHHPNQYLVYQAPVLGIRGPNTTAAYDCADMLLIRGYEDTPYLKLGVEKWQEIFTDYQPDVVVCDHAPSARLAAYITGIPSYAIGNGFSVPPLTIPLQNLHQLENPD
;
A
#
# COMPACT_ATOMS: atom_id res chain seq x y z
N MET A 1 -8.52 4.16 15.31
CA MET A 1 -8.62 2.78 14.78
C MET A 1 -8.45 2.89 13.27
N THR A 2 -7.49 2.22 12.70
CA THR A 2 -7.24 2.32 11.25
C THR A 2 -8.34 1.61 10.46
N THR A 3 -8.65 2.08 9.26
CA THR A 3 -9.65 1.48 8.35
C THR A 3 -9.36 0.00 8.11
N LEU A 4 -8.08 -0.36 7.96
CA LEU A 4 -7.64 -1.75 7.81
C LEU A 4 -8.01 -2.63 9.01
N ALA A 5 -7.83 -2.16 10.24
CA ALA A 5 -8.12 -2.96 11.43
C ALA A 5 -9.62 -3.32 11.53
N SER A 6 -10.50 -2.38 11.17
CA SER A 6 -11.95 -2.63 11.15
C SER A 6 -12.34 -3.64 10.06
N LEU A 7 -11.76 -3.49 8.87
CA LEU A 7 -11.98 -4.42 7.75
C LEU A 7 -11.48 -5.81 8.09
N THR A 8 -10.28 -5.92 8.65
CA THR A 8 -9.68 -7.21 9.03
C THR A 8 -10.56 -7.95 10.03
N ARG A 9 -11.04 -7.25 11.06
CA ARG A 9 -11.95 -7.83 12.04
C ARG A 9 -13.21 -8.37 11.35
N TYR A 10 -13.84 -7.57 10.50
CA TYR A 10 -15.04 -7.99 9.77
C TYR A 10 -14.78 -9.23 8.92
N LEU A 11 -13.68 -9.28 8.17
CA LEU A 11 -13.33 -10.42 7.35
C LEU A 11 -13.06 -11.68 8.21
N SER A 12 -12.30 -11.53 9.28
CA SER A 12 -12.00 -12.62 10.19
C SER A 12 -13.25 -13.18 10.88
N ASP A 13 -14.16 -12.31 11.34
CA ASP A 13 -15.44 -12.69 11.94
C ASP A 13 -16.35 -13.44 10.93
N ASN A 14 -16.15 -13.24 9.64
CA ASN A 14 -16.86 -13.93 8.55
C ASN A 14 -16.07 -15.14 7.99
N GLY A 15 -15.07 -15.63 8.69
CA GLY A 15 -14.36 -16.88 8.36
C GLY A 15 -13.25 -16.75 7.32
N HIS A 16 -12.84 -15.53 6.95
CA HIS A 16 -11.70 -15.32 6.06
C HIS A 16 -10.38 -15.39 6.84
N GLN A 17 -9.38 -15.99 6.23
CA GLN A 17 -8.01 -15.91 6.73
C GLN A 17 -7.41 -14.58 6.31
N VAL A 18 -6.81 -13.86 7.25
CA VAL A 18 -6.23 -12.54 7.00
C VAL A 18 -4.79 -12.50 7.49
N ALA A 19 -3.91 -11.90 6.68
CA ALA A 19 -2.55 -11.56 7.06
C ALA A 19 -2.31 -10.06 6.82
N TYR A 20 -1.36 -9.51 7.50
CA TYR A 20 -0.90 -8.14 7.31
C TYR A 20 0.48 -8.10 6.67
N ALA A 21 0.70 -7.16 5.78
CA ALA A 21 2.02 -6.72 5.40
C ALA A 21 2.18 -5.26 5.83
N LEU A 22 3.02 -5.00 6.82
CA LEU A 22 3.17 -3.70 7.47
C LEU A 22 4.54 -3.11 7.19
N ARG A 23 4.57 -1.79 6.96
CA ARG A 23 5.82 -1.04 6.85
C ARG A 23 6.63 -1.09 8.16
N ASP A 24 5.94 -1.02 9.28
CA ASP A 24 6.48 -1.16 10.62
C ASP A 24 5.71 -2.27 11.34
N ILE A 25 6.38 -3.41 11.51
CA ILE A 25 5.78 -4.60 12.14
C ILE A 25 5.43 -4.37 13.61
N ASP A 26 6.09 -3.42 14.28
CA ASP A 26 5.77 -3.08 15.67
C ASP A 26 4.36 -2.47 15.81
N THR A 27 3.82 -1.92 14.73
CA THR A 27 2.44 -1.43 14.68
C THR A 27 1.42 -2.55 14.95
N ALA A 28 1.77 -3.80 14.66
CA ALA A 28 0.89 -4.94 14.92
C ALA A 28 0.54 -5.11 16.42
N LYS A 29 1.39 -4.65 17.32
CA LYS A 29 1.16 -4.67 18.77
C LYS A 29 -0.07 -3.87 19.20
N HIS A 30 -0.51 -2.93 18.37
CA HIS A 30 -1.68 -2.07 18.61
C HIS A 30 -2.98 -2.64 18.03
N PHE A 31 -2.93 -3.78 17.36
CA PHE A 31 -4.12 -4.43 16.85
C PHE A 31 -4.85 -5.19 17.95
N HIS A 32 -6.19 -5.25 17.85
CA HIS A 32 -6.97 -6.16 18.65
C HIS A 32 -6.53 -7.59 18.32
N HIS A 33 -6.05 -8.35 19.31
CA HIS A 33 -5.52 -9.70 19.14
C HIS A 33 -4.28 -9.77 18.23
N PRO A 34 -3.16 -9.14 18.58
CA PRO A 34 -1.96 -9.05 17.73
C PRO A 34 -1.37 -10.42 17.36
N ASN A 35 -1.62 -11.47 18.16
CA ASN A 35 -1.12 -12.82 17.91
C ASN A 35 -2.05 -13.68 17.03
N GLN A 36 -3.17 -13.11 16.57
CA GLN A 36 -4.17 -13.85 15.78
C GLN A 36 -3.84 -13.83 14.29
N TYR A 37 -3.05 -12.85 13.83
CA TYR A 37 -2.78 -12.62 12.42
C TYR A 37 -1.32 -12.85 12.09
N LEU A 38 -1.07 -13.44 10.93
CA LEU A 38 0.26 -13.49 10.36
C LEU A 38 0.66 -12.08 9.90
N VAL A 39 1.88 -11.67 10.22
CA VAL A 39 2.38 -10.34 9.90
C VAL A 39 3.68 -10.45 9.12
N TYR A 40 3.71 -9.87 7.95
CA TYR A 40 4.87 -9.73 7.09
C TYR A 40 5.46 -8.33 7.18
N GLN A 41 6.78 -8.23 7.03
CA GLN A 41 7.45 -6.97 6.79
C GLN A 41 7.19 -6.53 5.35
N ALA A 42 6.43 -5.45 5.14
CA ALA A 42 6.26 -4.89 3.81
C ALA A 42 7.59 -4.33 3.27
N PRO A 43 7.86 -4.46 1.98
CA PRO A 43 9.01 -3.80 1.37
C PRO A 43 8.90 -2.29 1.52
N VAL A 44 9.96 -1.66 2.03
CA VAL A 44 10.03 -0.22 2.19
C VAL A 44 10.92 0.35 1.09
N LEU A 45 10.29 0.94 0.07
CA LEU A 45 10.99 1.75 -0.91
C LEU A 45 11.33 3.12 -0.27
N GLY A 46 12.61 3.40 -0.11
CA GLY A 46 13.10 4.68 0.44
C GLY A 46 12.87 5.84 -0.53
N ILE A 47 13.15 7.04 -0.07
CA ILE A 47 13.15 8.24 -0.89
C ILE A 47 14.40 8.21 -1.77
N ARG A 48 14.24 8.33 -3.08
CA ARG A 48 15.33 8.34 -4.06
C ARG A 48 15.37 9.59 -4.94
N GLY A 49 14.27 10.29 -5.04
CA GLY A 49 14.19 11.55 -5.79
C GLY A 49 14.78 12.74 -5.05
N PRO A 50 14.93 13.88 -5.72
CA PRO A 50 15.46 15.09 -5.10
C PRO A 50 14.61 15.48 -3.89
N ASN A 51 15.25 15.61 -2.75
CA ASN A 51 14.64 15.92 -1.44
C ASN A 51 14.03 17.35 -1.36
N THR A 52 13.86 18.07 -2.45
CA THR A 52 13.71 19.51 -2.43
C THR A 52 12.31 20.00 -2.82
N THR A 53 11.42 19.17 -3.29
CA THR A 53 10.10 19.60 -3.74
C THR A 53 8.99 18.83 -3.04
N ALA A 54 8.04 19.57 -2.46
CA ALA A 54 6.77 18.98 -2.06
C ALA A 54 6.10 18.36 -3.31
N ALA A 55 5.57 17.14 -3.19
CA ALA A 55 4.85 16.52 -4.28
C ALA A 55 3.63 17.36 -4.65
N TYR A 56 3.49 17.70 -5.92
CA TYR A 56 2.36 18.46 -6.44
C TYR A 56 1.15 17.56 -6.67
N ASP A 57 1.39 16.34 -7.16
CA ASP A 57 0.38 15.34 -7.44
C ASP A 57 0.87 13.93 -7.08
N CYS A 58 0.03 12.93 -7.35
CA CYS A 58 0.37 11.54 -7.07
C CYS A 58 1.52 11.00 -7.94
N ALA A 59 1.73 11.53 -9.15
CA ALA A 59 2.86 11.11 -9.98
C ALA A 59 4.17 11.59 -9.37
N ASP A 60 4.24 12.83 -8.89
CA ASP A 60 5.41 13.35 -8.16
C ASP A 60 5.73 12.50 -6.94
N MET A 61 4.73 12.06 -6.20
CA MET A 61 4.93 11.18 -5.06
C MET A 61 5.56 9.85 -5.46
N LEU A 62 5.15 9.26 -6.56
CA LEU A 62 5.73 8.03 -7.07
C LEU A 62 7.17 8.26 -7.53
N LEU A 63 7.46 9.37 -8.22
CA LEU A 63 8.82 9.75 -8.64
C LEU A 63 9.75 9.92 -7.43
N ILE A 64 9.33 10.65 -6.40
CA ILE A 64 10.10 10.81 -5.15
C ILE A 64 10.40 9.45 -4.50
N ARG A 65 9.53 8.47 -4.65
CA ARG A 65 9.71 7.10 -4.15
C ARG A 65 10.52 6.20 -5.08
N GLY A 66 11.06 6.73 -6.19
CA GLY A 66 11.93 6.02 -7.09
C GLY A 66 11.22 5.10 -8.09
N TYR A 67 9.96 5.39 -8.43
CA TYR A 67 9.22 4.59 -9.42
C TYR A 67 9.75 4.74 -10.86
N GLU A 68 10.58 5.74 -11.13
CA GLU A 68 11.33 5.85 -12.41
C GLU A 68 12.61 4.98 -12.44
N ASP A 69 13.14 4.61 -11.27
CA ASP A 69 14.29 3.70 -11.16
C ASP A 69 13.80 2.26 -11.27
N THR A 70 13.74 1.76 -12.51
CA THR A 70 13.22 0.42 -12.81
C THR A 70 13.91 -0.70 -12.01
N PRO A 71 15.27 -0.76 -11.91
CA PRO A 71 15.94 -1.74 -11.08
C PRO A 71 15.50 -1.69 -9.61
N TYR A 72 15.33 -0.50 -9.05
CA TYR A 72 14.93 -0.30 -7.68
C TYR A 72 13.47 -0.70 -7.43
N LEU A 73 12.57 -0.28 -8.31
CA LEU A 73 11.16 -0.66 -8.26
C LEU A 73 11.00 -2.19 -8.38
N LYS A 74 11.80 -2.81 -9.26
CA LYS A 74 11.81 -4.26 -9.44
C LYS A 74 12.12 -4.99 -8.13
N LEU A 75 13.13 -4.55 -7.37
CA LEU A 75 13.44 -5.13 -6.05
C LEU A 75 12.24 -5.06 -5.10
N GLY A 76 11.52 -3.95 -5.07
CA GLY A 76 10.31 -3.81 -4.26
C GLY A 76 9.20 -4.76 -4.69
N VAL A 77 8.99 -4.92 -6.00
CA VAL A 77 8.01 -5.84 -6.56
C VAL A 77 8.36 -7.30 -6.24
N GLU A 78 9.62 -7.70 -6.43
CA GLU A 78 10.09 -9.04 -6.11
C GLU A 78 9.88 -9.41 -4.63
N LYS A 79 10.11 -8.46 -3.72
CA LYS A 79 9.83 -8.67 -2.30
C LYS A 79 8.33 -8.86 -2.00
N TRP A 80 7.46 -8.16 -2.68
CA TRP A 80 6.02 -8.41 -2.59
C TRP A 80 5.64 -9.78 -3.15
N GLN A 81 6.26 -10.20 -4.25
CA GLN A 81 6.02 -11.51 -4.84
C GLN A 81 6.48 -12.65 -3.92
N GLU A 82 7.57 -12.47 -3.16
CA GLU A 82 7.99 -13.41 -2.11
C GLU A 82 6.87 -13.60 -1.06
N ILE A 83 6.28 -12.50 -0.57
CA ILE A 83 5.16 -12.52 0.38
C ILE A 83 3.93 -13.21 -0.23
N PHE A 84 3.59 -12.89 -1.48
CA PHE A 84 2.44 -13.48 -2.15
C PHE A 84 2.64 -14.98 -2.43
N THR A 85 3.87 -15.40 -2.69
CA THR A 85 4.20 -16.81 -2.87
C THR A 85 4.09 -17.60 -1.56
N ASP A 86 4.51 -17.00 -0.45
CA ASP A 86 4.45 -17.64 0.87
C ASP A 86 3.01 -17.71 1.41
N TYR A 87 2.27 -16.62 1.34
CA TYR A 87 0.91 -16.55 1.89
C TYR A 87 -0.18 -17.05 0.93
N GLN A 88 0.01 -16.92 -0.37
CA GLN A 88 -0.95 -17.26 -1.44
C GLN A 88 -2.32 -16.57 -1.27
N PRO A 89 -2.37 -15.23 -1.26
CA PRO A 89 -3.63 -14.53 -1.06
C PRO A 89 -4.56 -14.67 -2.27
N ASP A 90 -5.86 -14.85 -2.03
CA ASP A 90 -6.90 -14.76 -3.07
C ASP A 90 -7.16 -13.31 -3.49
N VAL A 91 -6.89 -12.37 -2.59
CA VAL A 91 -7.10 -10.93 -2.80
C VAL A 91 -6.15 -10.11 -1.94
N VAL A 92 -5.74 -8.97 -2.48
CA VAL A 92 -4.88 -8.00 -1.76
C VAL A 92 -5.64 -6.70 -1.57
N VAL A 93 -5.71 -6.21 -0.33
CA VAL A 93 -6.28 -4.90 -0.01
C VAL A 93 -5.17 -3.95 0.41
N CYS A 94 -5.05 -2.84 -0.30
CA CYS A 94 -3.96 -1.89 -0.16
C CYS A 94 -4.45 -0.56 0.41
N ASP A 95 -3.88 -0.15 1.54
CA ASP A 95 -3.96 1.21 2.05
C ASP A 95 -2.65 1.92 1.69
N HIS A 96 -2.70 2.78 0.68
CA HIS A 96 -1.55 3.53 0.16
C HIS A 96 -0.29 2.67 -0.09
N ALA A 97 -0.44 1.54 -0.77
CA ALA A 97 0.66 0.63 -1.09
C ALA A 97 0.77 0.37 -2.61
N PRO A 98 1.21 1.37 -3.41
CA PRO A 98 1.23 1.26 -4.86
C PRO A 98 2.16 0.15 -5.39
N SER A 99 3.27 -0.13 -4.72
CA SER A 99 4.17 -1.24 -5.10
C SER A 99 3.52 -2.61 -4.87
N ALA A 100 2.72 -2.77 -3.81
CA ALA A 100 1.95 -4.00 -3.58
C ALA A 100 0.90 -4.21 -4.68
N ARG A 101 0.20 -3.15 -5.09
CA ARG A 101 -0.76 -3.21 -6.20
C ARG A 101 -0.10 -3.57 -7.52
N LEU A 102 1.07 -3.00 -7.80
CA LEU A 102 1.84 -3.34 -8.99
C LEU A 102 2.26 -4.81 -8.97
N ALA A 103 2.76 -5.32 -7.85
CA ALA A 103 3.12 -6.72 -7.68
C ALA A 103 1.91 -7.64 -7.84
N ALA A 104 0.77 -7.29 -7.25
CA ALA A 104 -0.47 -8.04 -7.39
C ALA A 104 -0.95 -8.08 -8.86
N TYR A 105 -0.87 -6.96 -9.58
CA TYR A 105 -1.18 -6.90 -11.01
C TYR A 105 -0.28 -7.83 -11.83
N ILE A 106 1.03 -7.80 -11.58
CA ILE A 106 2.01 -8.64 -12.30
C ILE A 106 1.78 -10.13 -12.02
N THR A 107 1.36 -10.49 -10.80
CA THR A 107 1.10 -11.89 -10.42
C THR A 107 -0.33 -12.35 -10.72
N GLY A 108 -1.19 -11.46 -11.22
CA GLY A 108 -2.58 -11.79 -11.53
C GLY A 108 -3.49 -11.92 -10.31
N ILE A 109 -3.08 -11.39 -9.14
CA ILE A 109 -3.88 -11.40 -7.92
C ILE A 109 -4.83 -10.20 -7.92
N PRO A 110 -6.14 -10.37 -7.72
CA PRO A 110 -7.07 -9.26 -7.57
C PRO A 110 -6.64 -8.32 -6.44
N SER A 111 -6.65 -7.00 -6.69
CA SER A 111 -6.27 -6.02 -5.68
C SER A 111 -7.23 -4.84 -5.63
N TYR A 112 -7.51 -4.38 -4.40
CA TYR A 112 -8.36 -3.23 -4.12
C TYR A 112 -7.57 -2.17 -3.35
N ALA A 113 -7.72 -0.91 -3.76
CA ALA A 113 -7.22 0.22 -2.99
C ALA A 113 -8.32 0.74 -2.08
N ILE A 114 -7.97 1.02 -0.84
CA ILE A 114 -8.85 1.68 0.13
C ILE A 114 -8.16 2.93 0.67
N GLY A 115 -8.94 3.88 1.11
CA GLY A 115 -8.42 5.12 1.69
C GLY A 115 -9.23 6.34 1.28
N ASN A 116 -8.66 7.50 1.54
CA ASN A 116 -9.20 8.80 1.13
C ASN A 116 -8.70 9.21 -0.27
N GLY A 117 -9.04 10.41 -0.73
CA GLY A 117 -8.61 10.93 -2.03
C GLY A 117 -7.09 11.02 -2.23
N PHE A 118 -6.32 11.01 -1.15
CA PHE A 118 -4.86 10.93 -1.22
C PHE A 118 -4.36 9.51 -1.55
N SER A 119 -4.93 8.50 -0.91
CA SER A 119 -4.55 7.08 -1.12
C SER A 119 -5.19 6.50 -2.38
N VAL A 120 -6.36 7.01 -2.76
CA VAL A 120 -7.13 6.59 -3.95
C VAL A 120 -7.52 7.86 -4.70
N PRO A 121 -6.58 8.48 -5.45
CA PRO A 121 -6.88 9.71 -6.18
C PRO A 121 -7.93 9.46 -7.28
N PRO A 122 -8.78 10.44 -7.57
CA PRO A 122 -9.71 10.36 -8.68
C PRO A 122 -8.97 10.20 -10.02
N LEU A 123 -9.54 9.44 -10.93
CA LEU A 123 -9.02 9.24 -12.29
C LEU A 123 -9.35 10.48 -13.14
N THR A 124 -8.58 11.53 -12.98
CA THR A 124 -8.68 12.78 -13.76
C THR A 124 -7.39 13.03 -14.53
N ILE A 125 -7.50 13.67 -15.69
CA ILE A 125 -6.36 14.14 -16.47
C ILE A 125 -6.56 15.64 -16.72
N PRO A 126 -5.66 16.53 -16.23
CA PRO A 126 -4.45 16.23 -15.42
C PRO A 126 -4.80 15.65 -14.05
N LEU A 127 -3.81 15.00 -13.39
CA LEU A 127 -3.94 14.51 -12.03
C LEU A 127 -4.26 15.66 -11.08
N GLN A 128 -5.08 15.36 -10.07
CA GLN A 128 -5.47 16.38 -9.09
C GLN A 128 -4.28 16.83 -8.25
N ASN A 129 -4.16 18.15 -8.07
CA ASN A 129 -3.18 18.76 -7.18
C ASN A 129 -3.47 18.37 -5.72
N LEU A 130 -2.48 17.82 -5.03
CA LEU A 130 -2.60 17.39 -3.63
C LEU A 130 -2.90 18.56 -2.67
N HIS A 131 -2.43 19.77 -2.98
CA HIS A 131 -2.72 20.95 -2.17
C HIS A 131 -4.19 21.40 -2.24
N GLN A 132 -4.91 21.05 -3.30
CA GLN A 132 -6.35 21.30 -3.40
C GLN A 132 -7.19 20.31 -2.58
N LEU A 133 -6.62 19.17 -2.18
CA LEU A 133 -7.29 18.23 -1.28
C LEU A 133 -7.31 18.71 0.17
N GLU A 134 -6.35 19.57 0.55
CA GLU A 134 -6.24 20.13 1.89
C GLU A 134 -7.14 21.37 2.09
N ASN A 135 -7.44 22.11 1.02
CA ASN A 135 -8.29 23.30 1.01
C ASN A 135 -9.24 23.23 -0.20
N PRO A 136 -10.34 22.49 -0.13
CA PRO A 136 -11.39 22.57 -1.14
C PRO A 136 -12.16 23.89 -0.94
N ASP A 137 -11.89 24.89 -1.77
CA ASP A 137 -12.76 26.08 -1.90
C ASP A 137 -14.06 25.70 -2.65
#